data_1e59738696fcb26451d4957661b96e4b
#
_entry.id   1e59738696fcb26451d4957661b96e4b
#
_cell.length_a   1.000
_cell.length_b   1.000
_cell.length_c   1.000
_cell.angle_alpha   90.00
_cell.angle_beta   90.00
_cell.angle_gamma   90.00
#
_symmetry.space_group_name_H-M   'P 1'
#
loop_
_entity.id
_entity.type
_entity.pdbx_description
1 polymer ?
#
loop_
_entity_poly.entity_id
_entity_poly.type
_entity_poly.pdbx_seq_one_letter_code
_entity_poly.pdbx_strand_id
1 'polypeptide(L)'
;MKRLLHILLLLCALGFAHEASAQYYTWGSDPAGLKWSTIRTPDVRMIYPDTVSAVARRTLFYIRTVRPDIAFGFRHGPMRIPFVMHPENFQSNGLVMYLPKRVEFLTSPAIDGYSMPWYKQLVAHEYRHAVQYNNLDRGVIRALSYILGQQGSTIGLLCMPIWAMEGDAVMSETAMSSFGRGLQPSFSLGYRAMGRVGRDRKDTRDRRNIDKWFCGSYRDYIPDHYELGYQICSYAYDRYGEVVWDKVARYGSRNPYVLATTRVALEKYYDTNVSRLFRETFDVLERHWESLPQVEDSAEPLTPMPAGNYTTYQWPLPLDAASALALKTDYDRPSRFVRLDTRTGEEEVICYTGAVSTRPAMAGGRVWWTEYRRSKLFEQRVNSQLCYMDLADGTPRMVVGRRNALYPTPSEDAVAWVEYNPDGRYTVVVQGKEGAEKRFATPDRSEIHGLAWDDATRGYYVIVTDDSGMWFGRIDGDGVHPVTEGAYITLSNLRAGGGRLYFGSIASGRDEAHCFDLKTRREYRITTSAYGSFMPVPWRDGEGRERVLLTAYDRRGYHVAAQDADADALIPVAPSKLPLNVVNPDRKRWDVVNLDTVRFSAVDSLRQEGV
;
A
#
# COMPACT_ATOMS: atom_id res chain seq x y z
N MET A 1 -43.10 22.34 11.05
CA MET A 1 -41.66 22.49 11.35
C MET A 1 -41.33 22.28 12.84
N LYS A 2 -41.88 23.04 13.80
CA LYS A 2 -41.52 22.86 15.23
C LYS A 2 -41.74 21.44 15.76
N ARG A 3 -42.87 20.78 15.46
CA ARG A 3 -43.16 19.39 15.91
C ARG A 3 -42.19 18.36 15.28
N LEU A 4 -41.79 18.55 14.03
CA LEU A 4 -40.81 17.67 13.35
C LEU A 4 -39.42 17.80 13.98
N LEU A 5 -39.02 19.02 14.35
CA LEU A 5 -37.78 19.29 15.06
C LEU A 5 -37.74 18.65 16.44
N HIS A 6 -38.88 18.70 17.19
CA HIS A 6 -38.98 18.04 18.48
C HIS A 6 -38.95 16.51 18.38
N ILE A 7 -39.56 15.93 17.34
CA ILE A 7 -39.50 14.49 17.08
C ILE A 7 -38.07 14.08 16.71
N LEU A 8 -37.38 14.86 15.87
CA LEU A 8 -35.99 14.61 15.50
C LEU A 8 -35.07 14.70 16.71
N LEU A 9 -35.24 15.71 17.57
CA LEU A 9 -34.49 15.85 18.81
C LEU A 9 -34.78 14.72 19.80
N LEU A 10 -36.02 14.25 19.88
CA LEU A 10 -36.42 13.11 20.73
C LEU A 10 -35.81 11.79 20.19
N LEU A 11 -35.84 11.57 18.89
CA LEU A 11 -35.20 10.40 18.24
C LEU A 11 -33.70 10.42 18.40
N CYS A 12 -33.06 11.59 18.27
CA CYS A 12 -31.64 11.75 18.59
C CYS A 12 -31.37 11.47 20.07
N ALA A 13 -32.15 12.00 21.00
CA ALA A 13 -31.99 11.77 22.44
C ALA A 13 -32.19 10.29 22.82
N LEU A 14 -33.15 9.61 22.21
CA LEU A 14 -33.36 8.16 22.39
C LEU A 14 -32.29 7.31 21.75
N GLY A 15 -31.70 7.72 20.62
CA GLY A 15 -30.56 7.08 20.01
C GLY A 15 -29.26 7.18 20.84
N PHE A 16 -29.13 8.25 21.64
CA PHE A 16 -28.00 8.43 22.57
C PHE A 16 -28.17 7.71 23.92
N ALA A 17 -29.38 7.21 24.23
CA ALA A 17 -29.66 6.51 25.48
C ALA A 17 -29.28 5.02 25.46
N HIS A 18 -28.89 4.46 24.31
CA HIS A 18 -28.22 3.16 24.28
C HIS A 18 -26.81 3.33 24.83
N GLU A 19 -26.52 2.61 25.88
CA GLU A 19 -25.19 2.55 26.47
C GLU A 19 -24.15 2.37 25.37
N ALA A 20 -23.31 3.39 25.17
CA ALA A 20 -22.17 3.33 24.29
C ALA A 20 -21.08 2.44 24.92
N SER A 21 -21.33 1.13 25.00
CA SER A 21 -20.33 0.16 25.42
C SER A 21 -19.18 0.03 24.43
N ALA A 22 -19.29 0.72 23.28
CA ALA A 22 -18.28 0.76 22.22
C ALA A 22 -16.94 1.41 22.63
N GLN A 23 -16.82 1.97 23.83
CA GLN A 23 -15.59 2.62 24.31
C GLN A 23 -14.84 1.81 25.37
N TYR A 24 -15.35 0.68 25.80
CA TYR A 24 -14.67 -0.20 26.73
C TYR A 24 -14.08 -1.38 25.96
N TYR A 25 -12.78 -1.32 25.75
CA TYR A 25 -12.05 -2.50 25.32
C TYR A 25 -12.05 -3.48 26.50
N THR A 26 -12.64 -4.65 26.32
CA THR A 26 -12.59 -5.75 27.29
C THR A 26 -11.17 -6.30 27.42
N TRP A 27 -10.34 -6.02 26.43
CA TRP A 27 -8.93 -6.43 26.31
C TRP A 27 -8.07 -5.18 26.14
N GLY A 28 -6.83 -5.21 26.62
CA GLY A 28 -5.90 -4.11 26.40
C GLY A 28 -5.62 -3.90 24.91
N SER A 29 -5.47 -2.63 24.51
CA SER A 29 -5.07 -2.29 23.15
C SER A 29 -3.62 -2.74 22.89
N ASP A 30 -2.73 -2.36 23.82
CA ASP A 30 -1.31 -2.73 23.84
C ASP A 30 -0.94 -3.47 25.13
N PRO A 31 0.20 -4.21 25.16
CA PRO A 31 0.68 -4.85 26.38
C PRO A 31 0.92 -3.85 27.52
N ALA A 32 0.39 -4.12 28.70
CA ALA A 32 0.49 -3.24 29.87
C ALA A 32 1.95 -3.03 30.36
N GLY A 33 2.88 -3.89 29.98
CA GLY A 33 4.30 -3.76 30.30
C GLY A 33 5.07 -2.75 29.49
N LEU A 34 4.47 -2.17 28.44
CA LEU A 34 5.11 -1.11 27.63
C LEU A 34 5.29 0.16 28.47
N LYS A 35 6.50 0.70 28.43
CA LYS A 35 6.80 2.01 29.03
C LYS A 35 6.59 3.09 27.96
N TRP A 36 5.74 4.06 28.29
CA TRP A 36 5.34 5.12 27.37
C TRP A 36 6.04 6.42 27.68
N SER A 37 6.57 7.07 26.65
CA SER A 37 7.16 8.40 26.69
C SER A 37 6.37 9.38 25.82
N THR A 38 6.60 10.69 26.05
CA THR A 38 5.91 11.75 25.31
C THR A 38 6.90 12.85 24.93
N ILE A 39 6.95 13.19 23.64
CA ILE A 39 7.55 14.43 23.15
C ILE A 39 6.45 15.47 23.00
N ARG A 40 6.70 16.68 23.52
CA ARG A 40 5.78 17.82 23.43
C ARG A 40 6.47 19.00 22.77
N THR A 41 5.92 19.47 21.67
CA THR A 41 6.29 20.72 21.04
C THR A 41 5.08 21.66 21.03
N PRO A 42 5.22 22.94 20.68
CA PRO A 42 4.08 23.85 20.64
C PRO A 42 2.91 23.37 19.78
N ASP A 43 3.20 22.60 18.75
CA ASP A 43 2.28 22.19 17.68
C ASP A 43 2.00 20.69 17.62
N VAL A 44 2.87 19.85 18.19
CA VAL A 44 2.76 18.38 18.14
C VAL A 44 2.93 17.76 19.53
N ARG A 45 2.10 16.77 19.81
CA ARG A 45 2.29 15.86 20.95
C ARG A 45 2.42 14.45 20.42
N MET A 46 3.57 13.81 20.61
CA MET A 46 3.82 12.43 20.21
C MET A 46 3.94 11.53 21.44
N ILE A 47 3.20 10.44 21.44
CA ILE A 47 3.12 9.44 22.51
C ILE A 47 3.61 8.12 21.92
N TYR A 48 4.61 7.51 22.53
CA TYR A 48 5.25 6.33 21.98
C TYR A 48 5.86 5.45 23.07
N PRO A 49 5.96 4.12 22.87
CA PRO A 49 6.75 3.26 23.73
C PRO A 49 8.25 3.57 23.61
N ASP A 50 8.97 3.47 24.71
CA ASP A 50 10.41 3.80 24.78
C ASP A 50 11.26 3.04 23.75
N THR A 51 10.84 1.84 23.37
CA THR A 51 11.49 1.00 22.37
C THR A 51 11.59 1.66 20.98
N VAL A 52 10.63 2.52 20.61
CA VAL A 52 10.59 3.21 19.31
C VAL A 52 10.97 4.68 19.36
N SER A 53 11.73 5.09 20.36
CA SER A 53 12.15 6.48 20.56
C SER A 53 12.84 7.08 19.31
N ALA A 54 13.73 6.35 18.65
CA ALA A 54 14.42 6.81 17.44
C ALA A 54 13.43 7.01 16.27
N VAL A 55 12.47 6.08 16.11
CA VAL A 55 11.42 6.17 15.09
C VAL A 55 10.50 7.36 15.37
N ALA A 56 10.11 7.57 16.63
CA ALA A 56 9.26 8.68 17.04
C ALA A 56 9.90 10.04 16.71
N ARG A 57 11.20 10.22 16.98
CA ARG A 57 11.95 11.45 16.65
C ARG A 57 12.00 11.68 15.14
N ARG A 58 12.27 10.63 14.36
CA ARG A 58 12.27 10.70 12.89
C ARG A 58 10.90 11.06 12.34
N THR A 59 9.85 10.45 12.85
CA THR A 59 8.48 10.76 12.46
C THR A 59 8.08 12.20 12.81
N LEU A 60 8.44 12.67 14.01
CA LEU A 60 8.23 14.06 14.42
C LEU A 60 8.94 15.05 13.49
N PHE A 61 10.17 14.75 13.10
CA PHE A 61 10.90 15.56 12.12
C PHE A 61 10.11 15.69 10.80
N TYR A 62 9.58 14.59 10.24
CA TYR A 62 8.78 14.66 9.02
C TYR A 62 7.45 15.41 9.22
N ILE A 63 6.75 15.20 10.34
CA ILE A 63 5.53 15.96 10.66
C ILE A 63 5.79 17.46 10.63
N ARG A 64 6.86 17.91 11.27
CA ARG A 64 7.19 19.34 11.32
C ARG A 64 7.68 19.89 9.99
N THR A 65 8.35 19.07 9.20
CA THR A 65 8.80 19.43 7.84
C THR A 65 7.62 19.66 6.90
N VAL A 66 6.59 18.80 6.91
CA VAL A 66 5.43 18.95 6.01
C VAL A 66 4.40 19.96 6.54
N ARG A 67 4.42 20.27 7.83
CA ARG A 67 3.40 21.09 8.49
C ARG A 67 3.11 22.44 7.81
N PRO A 68 4.09 23.22 7.34
CA PRO A 68 3.82 24.49 6.68
C PRO A 68 2.93 24.35 5.44
N ASP A 69 3.14 23.29 4.68
CA ASP A 69 2.61 23.13 3.34
C ASP A 69 1.44 22.14 3.25
N ILE A 70 1.26 21.27 4.25
CA ILE A 70 0.25 20.19 4.23
C ILE A 70 -1.20 20.70 4.06
N ALA A 71 -1.44 21.98 4.34
CA ALA A 71 -2.76 22.59 4.25
C ALA A 71 -3.07 23.21 2.90
N PHE A 72 -2.20 23.04 1.88
CA PHE A 72 -2.44 23.63 0.56
C PHE A 72 -3.87 23.28 0.07
N GLY A 73 -4.53 24.25 -0.58
CA GLY A 73 -5.92 24.12 -1.01
C GLY A 73 -6.98 24.27 0.10
N PHE A 74 -6.58 24.29 1.39
CA PHE A 74 -7.47 24.52 2.52
C PHE A 74 -7.11 25.79 3.28
N ARG A 75 -8.14 26.44 3.84
CA ARG A 75 -7.99 27.70 4.58
C ARG A 75 -7.29 27.54 5.94
N HIS A 76 -7.56 26.42 6.60
CA HIS A 76 -7.06 26.19 7.96
C HIS A 76 -6.06 25.03 7.96
N GLY A 77 -4.96 25.22 8.65
CA GLY A 77 -3.93 24.21 8.85
C GLY A 77 -4.41 22.99 9.66
N PRO A 78 -3.52 22.03 9.92
CA PRO A 78 -3.90 20.83 10.66
C PRO A 78 -4.35 21.17 12.08
N MET A 79 -5.34 20.43 12.59
CA MET A 79 -5.73 20.56 13.99
C MET A 79 -4.60 20.10 14.92
N ARG A 80 -4.57 20.65 16.14
CA ARG A 80 -3.69 20.13 17.18
C ARG A 80 -4.24 18.79 17.66
N ILE A 81 -3.53 17.71 17.35
CA ILE A 81 -3.94 16.34 17.60
C ILE A 81 -2.73 15.54 18.12
N PRO A 82 -2.86 14.65 19.12
CA PRO A 82 -1.79 13.77 19.52
C PRO A 82 -1.55 12.67 18.49
N PHE A 83 -0.28 12.30 18.33
CA PHE A 83 0.17 11.14 17.57
C PHE A 83 0.53 10.03 18.54
N VAL A 84 0.03 8.83 18.30
CA VAL A 84 0.29 7.62 19.11
C VAL A 84 0.95 6.57 18.23
N MET A 85 2.02 5.95 18.70
CA MET A 85 2.76 4.93 17.94
C MET A 85 2.56 3.54 18.55
N HIS A 86 2.28 2.54 17.70
CA HIS A 86 2.04 1.15 18.06
C HIS A 86 3.07 0.24 17.40
N PRO A 87 4.14 -0.17 18.10
CA PRO A 87 5.21 -1.00 17.54
C PRO A 87 4.90 -2.49 17.51
N GLU A 88 3.87 -2.92 18.20
CA GLU A 88 3.49 -4.34 18.30
C GLU A 88 2.60 -4.79 17.13
N ASN A 89 2.15 -3.88 16.28
CA ASN A 89 1.33 -4.20 15.12
C ASN A 89 2.20 -4.30 13.87
N PHE A 90 2.28 -5.49 13.31
CA PHE A 90 3.08 -5.78 12.14
C PHE A 90 2.34 -5.51 10.81
N GLN A 91 1.08 -5.14 10.84
CA GLN A 91 0.38 -4.61 9.67
C GLN A 91 0.67 -3.12 9.58
N SER A 92 1.30 -2.70 8.48
CA SER A 92 1.53 -1.27 8.23
C SER A 92 0.21 -0.54 8.03
N ASN A 93 -0.02 0.52 8.81
CA ASN A 93 -1.17 1.39 8.67
C ASN A 93 -0.95 2.71 9.40
N GLY A 94 -1.75 3.70 9.05
CA GLY A 94 -2.01 4.88 9.82
C GLY A 94 -3.51 5.14 9.87
N LEU A 95 -3.96 5.85 10.88
CA LEU A 95 -5.34 6.26 10.92
C LEU A 95 -5.53 7.51 11.78
N VAL A 96 -6.48 8.33 11.39
CA VAL A 96 -6.88 9.49 12.16
C VAL A 96 -8.23 9.23 12.80
N MET A 97 -8.21 9.04 14.11
CA MET A 97 -9.41 8.78 14.90
C MET A 97 -10.05 10.08 15.37
N TYR A 98 -11.38 10.10 15.35
CA TYR A 98 -12.14 11.27 15.82
C TYR A 98 -12.59 11.14 17.29
N LEU A 99 -12.73 9.90 17.78
CA LEU A 99 -13.19 9.60 19.13
C LEU A 99 -12.30 8.55 19.80
N PRO A 100 -11.46 8.94 20.73
CA PRO A 100 -10.94 10.30 20.98
C PRO A 100 -10.01 10.76 19.86
N LYS A 101 -9.91 12.09 19.66
CA LYS A 101 -9.08 12.69 18.59
C LYS A 101 -7.62 12.31 18.75
N ARG A 102 -7.08 11.54 17.82
CA ARG A 102 -5.66 11.16 17.74
C ARG A 102 -5.30 10.66 16.35
N VAL A 103 -4.03 10.70 16.02
CA VAL A 103 -3.44 9.98 14.89
C VAL A 103 -2.74 8.75 15.46
N GLU A 104 -2.99 7.59 14.92
CA GLU A 104 -2.29 6.35 15.27
C GLU A 104 -1.37 5.95 14.14
N PHE A 105 -0.13 5.66 14.46
CA PHE A 105 0.87 5.14 13.53
C PHE A 105 1.28 3.74 13.95
N LEU A 106 1.05 2.78 13.06
CA LEU A 106 1.62 1.46 13.17
C LEU A 106 3.04 1.52 12.61
N THR A 107 4.02 1.17 13.43
CA THR A 107 5.42 1.49 13.11
C THR A 107 6.07 0.55 12.11
N SER A 108 5.42 -0.57 11.77
CA SER A 108 5.92 -1.49 10.74
C SER A 108 5.72 -0.88 9.35
N PRO A 109 6.77 -0.76 8.53
CA PRO A 109 6.65 -0.34 7.14
C PRO A 109 5.79 -1.28 6.31
N ALA A 110 5.25 -0.76 5.20
CA ALA A 110 4.54 -1.58 4.22
C ALA A 110 5.48 -2.65 3.65
N ILE A 111 4.97 -3.86 3.46
CA ILE A 111 5.76 -4.98 2.91
C ILE A 111 6.13 -4.68 1.45
N ASP A 112 5.15 -4.28 0.65
CA ASP A 112 5.36 -3.79 -0.71
C ASP A 112 5.51 -2.27 -0.64
N GLY A 113 6.71 -1.82 -0.22
CA GLY A 113 7.01 -0.40 -0.05
C GLY A 113 7.16 0.33 -1.37
N TYR A 114 7.08 1.64 -1.28
CA TYR A 114 7.42 2.55 -2.38
C TYR A 114 8.88 2.98 -2.26
N SER A 115 9.39 3.66 -3.27
CA SER A 115 10.77 4.18 -3.29
C SER A 115 11.02 5.37 -2.34
N MET A 116 10.20 5.49 -1.32
CA MET A 116 10.29 6.50 -0.27
C MET A 116 10.04 5.83 1.09
N PRO A 117 10.82 6.16 2.14
CA PRO A 117 10.61 5.62 3.46
C PRO A 117 9.16 5.77 3.94
N TRP A 118 8.62 4.72 4.52
CA TRP A 118 7.23 4.60 4.96
C TRP A 118 6.74 5.78 5.79
N TYR A 119 7.56 6.24 6.74
CA TYR A 119 7.16 7.35 7.62
C TYR A 119 6.98 8.69 6.89
N LYS A 120 7.70 8.94 5.79
CA LYS A 120 7.49 10.13 4.97
C LYS A 120 6.13 10.10 4.29
N GLN A 121 5.81 8.96 3.67
CA GLN A 121 4.54 8.77 3.00
C GLN A 121 3.38 8.84 4.00
N LEU A 122 3.49 8.08 5.10
CA LEU A 122 2.46 8.02 6.14
C LEU A 122 2.15 9.40 6.71
N VAL A 123 3.19 10.20 7.01
CA VAL A 123 3.00 11.55 7.52
C VAL A 123 2.31 12.45 6.49
N ALA A 124 2.69 12.41 5.22
CA ALA A 124 2.07 13.22 4.17
C ALA A 124 0.59 12.85 3.96
N HIS A 125 0.22 11.61 4.19
CA HIS A 125 -1.14 11.12 4.10
C HIS A 125 -1.98 11.45 5.36
N GLU A 126 -1.58 10.93 6.50
CA GLU A 126 -2.37 11.02 7.74
C GLU A 126 -2.49 12.46 8.27
N TYR A 127 -1.42 13.24 8.10
CA TYR A 127 -1.49 14.64 8.57
C TYR A 127 -2.41 15.49 7.69
N ARG A 128 -2.65 15.08 6.43
CA ARG A 128 -3.67 15.69 5.57
C ARG A 128 -5.07 15.52 6.16
N HIS A 129 -5.38 14.37 6.74
CA HIS A 129 -6.66 14.17 7.44
C HIS A 129 -6.83 15.12 8.63
N ALA A 130 -5.76 15.45 9.36
CA ALA A 130 -5.83 16.45 10.41
C ALA A 130 -6.18 17.85 9.88
N VAL A 131 -5.81 18.19 8.63
CA VAL A 131 -6.25 19.41 7.94
C VAL A 131 -7.73 19.34 7.58
N GLN A 132 -8.15 18.25 6.94
CA GLN A 132 -9.55 18.04 6.55
C GLN A 132 -10.48 18.14 7.76
N TYR A 133 -10.13 17.43 8.84
CA TYR A 133 -10.93 17.46 10.08
C TYR A 133 -11.00 18.84 10.72
N ASN A 134 -9.90 19.61 10.69
CA ASN A 134 -9.94 20.98 11.20
C ASN A 134 -10.85 21.89 10.38
N ASN A 135 -10.95 21.66 9.08
CA ASN A 135 -11.83 22.43 8.18
C ASN A 135 -13.28 21.98 8.24
N LEU A 136 -13.54 20.71 8.58
CA LEU A 136 -14.88 20.19 8.86
C LEU A 136 -15.37 20.58 10.27
N ASP A 137 -14.49 20.68 11.27
CA ASP A 137 -14.82 21.07 12.64
C ASP A 137 -14.94 22.61 12.77
N ARG A 138 -15.85 23.21 12.00
CA ARG A 138 -16.11 24.66 11.94
C ARG A 138 -17.61 24.94 11.94
N GLY A 139 -17.98 26.21 12.02
CA GLY A 139 -19.37 26.65 11.90
C GLY A 139 -20.31 25.96 12.89
N VAL A 140 -21.39 25.38 12.37
CA VAL A 140 -22.41 24.69 13.18
C VAL A 140 -21.85 23.45 13.86
N ILE A 141 -20.98 22.69 13.18
CA ILE A 141 -20.33 21.51 13.77
C ILE A 141 -19.48 21.90 14.98
N ARG A 142 -18.73 22.99 14.88
CA ARG A 142 -17.97 23.53 16.01
C ARG A 142 -18.87 23.93 17.18
N ALA A 143 -19.99 24.57 16.89
CA ALA A 143 -20.97 24.91 17.93
C ALA A 143 -21.53 23.65 18.60
N LEU A 144 -21.87 22.62 17.83
CA LEU A 144 -22.29 21.33 18.35
C LEU A 144 -21.23 20.66 19.20
N SER A 145 -19.96 20.80 18.86
CA SER A 145 -18.86 20.21 19.64
C SER A 145 -18.71 20.83 21.04
N TYR A 146 -19.13 22.06 21.25
CA TYR A 146 -19.15 22.66 22.60
C TYR A 146 -20.26 22.08 23.49
N ILE A 147 -21.33 21.55 22.89
CA ILE A 147 -22.48 20.96 23.62
C ILE A 147 -22.28 19.45 23.79
N LEU A 148 -21.87 18.76 22.72
CA LEU A 148 -21.79 17.30 22.63
C LEU A 148 -20.35 16.77 22.74
N GLY A 149 -19.39 17.64 22.99
CA GLY A 149 -17.98 17.24 22.99
C GLY A 149 -17.51 16.74 21.62
N GLN A 150 -16.61 15.77 21.63
CA GLN A 150 -16.06 15.21 20.39
C GLN A 150 -17.11 14.50 19.53
N GLN A 151 -18.21 13.99 20.10
CA GLN A 151 -19.34 13.41 19.36
C GLN A 151 -19.97 14.42 18.41
N GLY A 152 -20.08 15.69 18.81
CA GLY A 152 -20.54 16.76 17.94
C GLY A 152 -19.66 16.96 16.72
N SER A 153 -18.34 16.83 16.88
CA SER A 153 -17.39 16.93 15.78
C SER A 153 -17.50 15.79 14.77
N THR A 154 -17.92 14.58 15.17
CA THR A 154 -18.07 13.44 14.25
C THR A 154 -19.14 13.64 13.18
N ILE A 155 -20.11 14.53 13.42
CA ILE A 155 -21.09 14.92 12.41
C ILE A 155 -20.39 15.47 11.15
N GLY A 156 -19.22 16.09 11.32
CA GLY A 156 -18.39 16.56 10.20
C GLY A 156 -17.99 15.47 9.23
N LEU A 157 -17.78 14.24 9.69
CA LEU A 157 -17.43 13.11 8.83
C LEU A 157 -18.53 12.74 7.83
N LEU A 158 -19.79 13.04 8.16
CA LEU A 158 -20.92 12.83 7.26
C LEU A 158 -21.01 13.89 6.16
N CYS A 159 -20.27 15.00 6.31
CA CYS A 159 -20.32 16.13 5.39
C CYS A 159 -19.39 16.01 4.19
N MET A 160 -18.44 15.08 4.23
CA MET A 160 -17.50 14.79 3.15
C MET A 160 -17.34 13.27 3.04
N PRO A 161 -17.57 12.66 1.87
CA PRO A 161 -17.51 11.22 1.73
C PRO A 161 -16.05 10.71 1.84
N ILE A 162 -15.91 9.47 2.31
CA ILE A 162 -14.59 8.86 2.58
C ILE A 162 -13.70 8.85 1.33
N TRP A 163 -14.25 8.55 0.16
CA TRP A 163 -13.48 8.56 -1.09
C TRP A 163 -12.86 9.94 -1.41
N ALA A 164 -13.55 11.04 -1.03
CA ALA A 164 -13.02 12.38 -1.26
C ALA A 164 -11.96 12.76 -0.21
N MET A 165 -12.09 12.27 1.02
CA MET A 165 -11.08 12.46 2.06
C MET A 165 -9.80 11.70 1.73
N GLU A 166 -9.93 10.42 1.40
CA GLU A 166 -8.80 9.57 1.06
C GLU A 166 -8.14 9.99 -0.26
N GLY A 167 -8.95 10.32 -1.26
CA GLY A 167 -8.45 10.80 -2.55
C GLY A 167 -7.66 12.11 -2.45
N ASP A 168 -8.10 13.05 -1.61
CA ASP A 168 -7.38 14.28 -1.31
C ASP A 168 -6.08 14.01 -0.52
N ALA A 169 -6.07 13.02 0.38
CA ALA A 169 -4.86 12.62 1.09
C ALA A 169 -3.82 11.96 0.15
N VAL A 170 -4.26 11.09 -0.76
CA VAL A 170 -3.39 10.54 -1.83
C VAL A 170 -2.88 11.65 -2.75
N MET A 171 -3.72 12.63 -3.09
CA MET A 171 -3.28 13.78 -3.87
C MET A 171 -2.21 14.59 -3.13
N SER A 172 -2.33 14.74 -1.80
CA SER A 172 -1.34 15.43 -0.98
C SER A 172 0.04 14.75 -1.01
N GLU A 173 0.10 13.44 -0.76
CA GLU A 173 1.37 12.71 -0.82
C GLU A 173 1.98 12.73 -2.24
N THR A 174 1.13 12.70 -3.26
CA THR A 174 1.54 12.75 -4.67
C THR A 174 2.07 14.12 -5.07
N ALA A 175 1.48 15.20 -4.56
CA ALA A 175 1.96 16.56 -4.79
C ALA A 175 3.30 16.85 -4.10
N MET A 176 3.55 16.21 -2.95
CA MET A 176 4.75 16.42 -2.13
C MET A 176 5.92 15.49 -2.47
N SER A 177 5.77 14.52 -3.38
CA SER A 177 6.83 13.57 -3.73
C SER A 177 6.79 13.16 -5.20
N SER A 178 7.88 12.58 -5.71
CA SER A 178 7.91 11.94 -7.03
C SER A 178 7.27 10.54 -7.01
N PHE A 179 6.83 10.04 -5.85
CA PHE A 179 6.44 8.65 -5.63
C PHE A 179 5.17 8.47 -4.80
N GLY A 180 4.36 9.52 -4.68
CA GLY A 180 3.02 9.34 -4.16
C GLY A 180 2.25 8.28 -4.95
N ARG A 181 1.32 7.59 -4.29
CA ARG A 181 0.55 6.49 -4.89
C ARG A 181 -0.09 6.84 -6.23
N GLY A 182 -0.55 8.08 -6.38
CA GLY A 182 -1.15 8.57 -7.63
C GLY A 182 -0.21 8.57 -8.84
N LEU A 183 1.09 8.46 -8.67
CA LEU A 183 2.08 8.36 -9.74
C LEU A 183 2.46 6.92 -10.09
N GLN A 184 2.05 5.94 -9.27
CA GLN A 184 2.34 4.54 -9.54
C GLN A 184 1.46 4.01 -10.69
N PRO A 185 2.01 3.29 -11.67
CA PRO A 185 1.24 2.74 -12.78
C PRO A 185 0.10 1.83 -12.32
N SER A 186 0.34 1.02 -11.28
CA SER A 186 -0.65 0.12 -10.68
C SER A 186 -1.84 0.85 -10.04
N PHE A 187 -1.70 2.12 -9.67
CA PHE A 187 -2.76 2.87 -8.98
C PHE A 187 -3.97 3.23 -9.86
N SER A 188 -3.86 3.09 -11.17
CA SER A 188 -5.01 3.20 -12.09
C SER A 188 -5.32 1.87 -12.80
N LEU A 189 -4.64 0.81 -12.42
CA LEU A 189 -4.64 -0.48 -13.12
C LEU A 189 -6.05 -1.07 -13.29
N GLY A 190 -6.81 -1.15 -12.19
CA GLY A 190 -8.16 -1.69 -12.21
C GLY A 190 -9.07 -0.91 -13.14
N TYR A 191 -9.04 0.42 -13.09
CA TYR A 191 -9.86 1.28 -13.97
C TYR A 191 -9.45 1.17 -15.43
N ARG A 192 -8.15 1.15 -15.73
CA ARG A 192 -7.64 0.99 -17.10
C ARG A 192 -8.06 -0.34 -17.72
N ALA A 193 -7.92 -1.44 -16.98
CA ALA A 193 -8.24 -2.77 -17.47
C ALA A 193 -9.74 -3.01 -17.64
N MET A 194 -10.57 -2.36 -16.82
CA MET A 194 -12.03 -2.47 -16.97
C MET A 194 -12.55 -1.73 -18.20
N GLY A 195 -11.89 -0.64 -18.60
CA GLY A 195 -12.31 0.22 -19.71
C GLY A 195 -13.73 0.78 -19.56
N ARG A 196 -14.01 1.93 -20.16
CA ARG A 196 -15.36 2.54 -20.23
C ARG A 196 -16.13 2.56 -18.90
N VAL A 197 -15.44 3.03 -17.87
CA VAL A 197 -16.02 3.17 -16.53
C VAL A 197 -17.18 4.16 -16.56
N GLY A 198 -18.37 3.69 -16.20
CA GLY A 198 -19.57 4.53 -16.12
C GLY A 198 -20.23 4.89 -17.44
N ARG A 199 -19.73 4.39 -18.58
CA ARG A 199 -20.39 4.53 -19.88
C ARG A 199 -21.41 3.41 -20.10
N ASP A 200 -22.54 3.81 -20.57
CA ASP A 200 -23.64 3.07 -21.16
C ASP A 200 -24.13 1.78 -20.46
N ARG A 201 -25.30 1.89 -19.82
CA ARG A 201 -26.12 0.75 -19.39
C ARG A 201 -26.48 -0.23 -20.53
N LYS A 202 -26.12 0.09 -21.78
CA LYS A 202 -26.38 -0.76 -22.95
C LYS A 202 -25.27 -1.76 -23.23
N ASP A 203 -24.06 -1.53 -22.72
CA ASP A 203 -23.05 -2.59 -22.72
C ASP A 203 -23.42 -3.62 -21.66
N THR A 204 -23.96 -4.73 -22.12
CA THR A 204 -24.43 -5.85 -21.28
C THR A 204 -23.33 -6.50 -20.45
N ARG A 205 -22.07 -6.11 -20.62
CA ARG A 205 -20.92 -6.66 -19.92
C ARG A 205 -20.55 -5.93 -18.63
N ASP A 206 -20.84 -4.64 -18.50
CA ASP A 206 -20.67 -3.92 -17.25
C ASP A 206 -22.01 -3.46 -16.67
N ARG A 207 -22.49 -4.20 -15.67
CA ARG A 207 -23.75 -3.92 -14.96
C ARG A 207 -23.55 -3.08 -13.70
N ARG A 208 -22.34 -2.51 -13.50
CA ARG A 208 -22.06 -1.72 -12.31
C ARG A 208 -22.69 -0.34 -12.44
N ASN A 209 -23.58 -0.03 -11.51
CA ASN A 209 -24.10 1.33 -11.36
C ASN A 209 -23.10 2.20 -10.60
N ILE A 210 -23.31 3.52 -10.63
CA ILE A 210 -22.41 4.48 -10.00
C ILE A 210 -22.24 4.25 -8.50
N ASP A 211 -23.27 3.74 -7.81
CA ASP A 211 -23.22 3.49 -6.37
C ASP A 211 -22.21 2.39 -6.03
N LYS A 212 -22.07 1.36 -6.89
CA LYS A 212 -21.05 0.31 -6.71
C LYS A 212 -19.63 0.87 -6.77
N TRP A 213 -19.38 1.83 -7.66
CA TRP A 213 -18.06 2.45 -7.76
C TRP A 213 -17.67 3.22 -6.50
N PHE A 214 -18.64 3.86 -5.84
CA PHE A 214 -18.40 4.63 -4.61
C PHE A 214 -18.45 3.80 -3.33
N CYS A 215 -19.29 2.75 -3.29
CA CYS A 215 -19.56 1.98 -2.07
C CYS A 215 -18.94 0.59 -2.07
N GLY A 216 -18.35 0.15 -3.19
CA GLY A 216 -17.89 -1.22 -3.37
C GLY A 216 -19.02 -2.19 -3.68
N SER A 217 -18.69 -3.48 -3.79
CA SER A 217 -19.64 -4.56 -4.05
C SER A 217 -19.16 -5.85 -3.38
N TYR A 218 -20.07 -6.62 -2.81
CA TYR A 218 -19.77 -7.96 -2.31
C TYR A 218 -19.67 -9.03 -3.41
N ARG A 219 -20.14 -8.70 -4.61
CA ARG A 219 -20.20 -9.62 -5.75
C ARG A 219 -19.18 -9.30 -6.82
N ASP A 220 -19.04 -8.01 -7.15
CA ASP A 220 -18.23 -7.56 -8.26
C ASP A 220 -16.97 -6.89 -7.72
N TYR A 221 -15.83 -7.18 -8.31
CA TYR A 221 -14.62 -6.43 -8.00
C TYR A 221 -14.80 -4.97 -8.39
N ILE A 222 -14.48 -4.10 -7.47
CA ILE A 222 -14.42 -2.64 -7.65
C ILE A 222 -13.04 -2.19 -7.15
N PRO A 223 -12.29 -1.42 -7.94
CA PRO A 223 -11.07 -0.79 -7.46
C PRO A 223 -11.31 0.05 -6.21
N ASP A 224 -10.29 0.20 -5.41
CA ASP A 224 -10.33 0.84 -4.11
C ASP A 224 -10.82 2.29 -4.17
N HIS A 225 -11.45 2.76 -3.10
CA HIS A 225 -11.92 4.14 -2.96
C HIS A 225 -10.77 5.16 -2.85
N TYR A 226 -9.53 4.76 -2.53
CA TYR A 226 -8.34 5.59 -2.62
C TYR A 226 -8.01 5.93 -4.08
N GLU A 227 -8.02 4.91 -4.94
CA GLU A 227 -7.80 5.08 -6.38
C GLU A 227 -8.89 5.96 -7.01
N LEU A 228 -10.16 5.64 -6.74
CA LEU A 228 -11.30 6.42 -7.20
C LEU A 228 -11.21 7.87 -6.74
N GLY A 229 -11.00 8.05 -5.45
CA GLY A 229 -10.95 9.36 -4.81
C GLY A 229 -9.84 10.22 -5.37
N TYR A 230 -8.65 9.65 -5.56
CA TYR A 230 -7.52 10.37 -6.15
C TYR A 230 -7.85 10.90 -7.55
N GLN A 231 -8.40 10.06 -8.43
CA GLN A 231 -8.74 10.47 -9.80
C GLN A 231 -9.75 11.62 -9.81
N ILE A 232 -10.81 11.49 -9.01
CA ILE A 232 -11.87 12.52 -8.93
C ILE A 232 -11.36 13.79 -8.24
N CYS A 233 -10.61 13.68 -7.16
CA CYS A 233 -10.09 14.84 -6.44
C CYS A 233 -9.09 15.62 -7.28
N SER A 234 -8.17 14.93 -7.94
CA SER A 234 -7.17 15.55 -8.80
C SER A 234 -7.82 16.27 -9.99
N TYR A 235 -8.82 15.63 -10.65
CA TYR A 235 -9.59 16.26 -11.71
C TYR A 235 -10.35 17.51 -11.21
N ALA A 236 -10.96 17.43 -10.03
CA ALA A 236 -11.67 18.56 -9.44
C ALA A 236 -10.74 19.74 -9.14
N TYR A 237 -9.53 19.49 -8.65
CA TYR A 237 -8.51 20.52 -8.45
C TYR A 237 -8.09 21.16 -9.76
N ASP A 238 -7.89 20.37 -10.81
CA ASP A 238 -7.51 20.88 -12.12
C ASP A 238 -8.63 21.71 -12.75
N ARG A 239 -9.84 21.19 -12.72
CA ARG A 239 -11.01 21.77 -13.38
C ARG A 239 -11.60 22.98 -12.67
N TYR A 240 -11.66 22.96 -11.34
CA TYR A 240 -12.39 23.93 -10.52
C TYR A 240 -11.48 24.78 -9.62
N GLY A 241 -10.18 24.47 -9.60
CA GLY A 241 -9.17 25.23 -8.88
C GLY A 241 -8.93 24.76 -7.45
N GLU A 242 -7.91 25.36 -6.86
CA GLU A 242 -7.24 24.89 -5.63
C GLU A 242 -8.12 24.79 -4.37
N VAL A 243 -9.17 25.57 -4.29
CA VAL A 243 -10.02 25.68 -3.09
C VAL A 243 -11.31 24.87 -3.20
N VAL A 244 -11.40 23.94 -4.15
CA VAL A 244 -12.65 23.18 -4.38
C VAL A 244 -13.09 22.42 -3.14
N TRP A 245 -12.18 21.65 -2.52
CA TRP A 245 -12.48 20.84 -1.35
C TRP A 245 -12.61 21.67 -0.07
N ASP A 246 -11.90 22.80 0.05
CA ASP A 246 -12.14 23.78 1.14
C ASP A 246 -13.57 24.32 1.11
N LYS A 247 -14.07 24.68 -0.08
CA LYS A 247 -15.46 25.17 -0.22
C LYS A 247 -16.48 24.09 0.12
N VAL A 248 -16.24 22.84 -0.29
CA VAL A 248 -17.09 21.69 0.06
C VAL A 248 -17.10 21.48 1.58
N ALA A 249 -15.94 21.36 2.22
CA ALA A 249 -15.83 21.17 3.67
C ALA A 249 -16.47 22.32 4.44
N ARG A 250 -16.26 23.56 4.02
CA ARG A 250 -16.86 24.75 4.62
C ARG A 250 -18.38 24.81 4.46
N TYR A 251 -18.90 24.37 3.32
CA TYR A 251 -20.35 24.25 3.16
C TYR A 251 -20.93 23.22 4.13
N GLY A 252 -20.34 22.02 4.20
CA GLY A 252 -20.76 20.95 5.09
C GLY A 252 -20.71 21.35 6.56
N SER A 253 -19.61 21.95 7.00
CA SER A 253 -19.44 22.39 8.40
C SER A 253 -20.46 23.44 8.85
N ARG A 254 -21.01 24.22 7.94
CA ARG A 254 -22.03 25.24 8.21
C ARG A 254 -23.47 24.74 8.06
N ASN A 255 -23.66 23.70 7.27
CA ASN A 255 -24.98 23.16 6.91
C ASN A 255 -25.07 21.65 7.14
N PRO A 256 -24.69 21.11 8.33
CA PRO A 256 -24.64 19.67 8.56
C PRO A 256 -26.01 18.98 8.54
N TYR A 257 -27.08 19.77 8.56
CA TYR A 257 -28.47 19.32 8.46
C TYR A 257 -28.92 19.06 7.01
N VAL A 258 -28.10 19.40 6.03
CA VAL A 258 -28.34 19.13 4.61
C VAL A 258 -27.91 17.72 4.28
N LEU A 259 -28.79 16.91 3.72
CA LEU A 259 -28.42 15.60 3.20
C LEU A 259 -27.56 15.75 1.94
N ALA A 260 -26.56 14.90 1.81
CA ALA A 260 -25.61 14.92 0.68
C ALA A 260 -24.93 16.30 0.49
N THR A 261 -24.35 16.84 1.58
CA THR A 261 -23.71 18.16 1.62
C THR A 261 -22.69 18.39 0.51
N THR A 262 -21.88 17.36 0.18
CA THR A 262 -20.89 17.42 -0.92
C THR A 262 -21.56 17.69 -2.26
N ARG A 263 -22.64 16.99 -2.58
CA ARG A 263 -23.41 17.20 -3.81
C ARG A 263 -23.92 18.63 -3.89
N VAL A 264 -24.60 19.08 -2.83
CA VAL A 264 -25.18 20.43 -2.80
C VAL A 264 -24.11 21.52 -2.86
N ALA A 265 -22.97 21.32 -2.23
CA ALA A 265 -21.85 22.25 -2.30
C ALA A 265 -21.28 22.36 -3.75
N LEU A 266 -21.10 21.21 -4.42
CA LEU A 266 -20.64 21.18 -5.80
C LEU A 266 -21.63 21.85 -6.76
N GLU A 267 -22.94 21.58 -6.61
CA GLU A 267 -24.01 22.25 -7.39
C GLU A 267 -23.99 23.76 -7.17
N LYS A 268 -23.88 24.19 -5.89
CA LYS A 268 -23.91 25.62 -5.54
C LYS A 268 -22.70 26.41 -6.04
N TYR A 269 -21.49 25.85 -5.97
CA TYR A 269 -20.28 26.62 -6.21
C TYR A 269 -19.67 26.39 -7.60
N TYR A 270 -20.01 25.26 -8.26
CA TYR A 270 -19.34 24.81 -9.47
C TYR A 270 -20.28 24.30 -10.56
N ASP A 271 -21.61 24.40 -10.35
CA ASP A 271 -22.62 23.90 -11.30
C ASP A 271 -22.37 22.44 -11.73
N THR A 272 -21.94 21.61 -10.79
CA THR A 272 -21.68 20.18 -10.98
C THR A 272 -22.15 19.37 -9.78
N ASN A 273 -22.13 18.04 -9.90
CA ASN A 273 -22.41 17.14 -8.80
C ASN A 273 -21.52 15.89 -8.87
N VAL A 274 -21.56 15.05 -7.82
CA VAL A 274 -20.68 13.88 -7.72
C VAL A 274 -20.78 12.96 -8.93
N SER A 275 -22.00 12.69 -9.42
CA SER A 275 -22.22 11.80 -10.56
C SER A 275 -21.70 12.39 -11.88
N ARG A 276 -21.83 13.70 -12.05
CA ARG A 276 -21.30 14.40 -13.24
C ARG A 276 -19.78 14.48 -13.17
N LEU A 277 -19.24 14.82 -12.01
CA LEU A 277 -17.80 14.86 -11.76
C LEU A 277 -17.14 13.51 -12.03
N PHE A 278 -17.75 12.40 -11.56
CA PHE A 278 -17.30 11.04 -11.84
C PHE A 278 -17.23 10.77 -13.36
N ARG A 279 -18.31 11.04 -14.08
CA ARG A 279 -18.33 10.80 -15.54
C ARG A 279 -17.29 11.64 -16.29
N GLU A 280 -17.21 12.93 -15.98
CA GLU A 280 -16.24 13.83 -16.62
C GLU A 280 -14.78 13.39 -16.35
N THR A 281 -14.48 12.97 -15.12
CA THR A 281 -13.16 12.45 -14.75
C THR A 281 -12.78 11.23 -15.61
N PHE A 282 -13.67 10.24 -15.67
CA PHE A 282 -13.37 9.03 -16.43
C PHE A 282 -13.42 9.22 -17.94
N ASP A 283 -14.25 10.13 -18.44
CA ASP A 283 -14.22 10.51 -19.86
C ASP A 283 -12.89 11.16 -20.29
N VAL A 284 -12.26 11.92 -19.40
CA VAL A 284 -10.93 12.50 -19.64
C VAL A 284 -9.85 11.43 -19.55
N LEU A 285 -9.89 10.58 -18.52
CA LEU A 285 -8.91 9.52 -18.32
C LEU A 285 -8.93 8.50 -19.47
N GLU A 286 -10.12 8.04 -19.89
CA GLU A 286 -10.26 7.07 -20.98
C GLU A 286 -9.68 7.60 -22.29
N ARG A 287 -10.00 8.86 -22.66
CA ARG A 287 -9.40 9.48 -23.86
C ARG A 287 -7.89 9.58 -23.76
N HIS A 288 -7.37 9.84 -22.56
CA HIS A 288 -5.94 9.87 -22.36
C HIS A 288 -5.31 8.49 -22.51
N TRP A 289 -5.87 7.46 -21.87
CA TRP A 289 -5.37 6.09 -22.01
C TRP A 289 -5.44 5.57 -23.44
N GLU A 290 -6.50 5.93 -24.19
CA GLU A 290 -6.61 5.62 -25.62
C GLU A 290 -5.53 6.32 -26.47
N SER A 291 -5.05 7.51 -26.04
CA SER A 291 -4.00 8.25 -26.74
C SER A 291 -2.58 7.76 -26.47
N LEU A 292 -2.38 6.95 -25.41
CA LEU A 292 -1.07 6.40 -25.07
C LEU A 292 -0.65 5.32 -26.07
N PRO A 293 0.67 5.07 -26.24
CA PRO A 293 1.15 3.94 -27.03
C PRO A 293 0.51 2.63 -26.59
N GLN A 294 -0.23 2.00 -27.49
CA GLN A 294 -0.81 0.69 -27.24
C GLN A 294 0.30 -0.36 -27.33
N VAL A 295 0.29 -1.31 -26.42
CA VAL A 295 1.24 -2.41 -26.38
C VAL A 295 0.46 -3.72 -26.18
N GLU A 296 0.97 -4.81 -26.75
CA GLU A 296 0.46 -6.14 -26.53
C GLU A 296 1.23 -6.82 -25.40
N ASP A 297 0.55 -7.68 -24.68
CA ASP A 297 1.19 -8.47 -23.63
C ASP A 297 2.12 -9.51 -24.28
N SER A 298 3.39 -9.51 -23.87
CA SER A 298 4.39 -10.44 -24.39
C SER A 298 4.36 -11.80 -23.67
N ALA A 299 3.84 -11.83 -22.44
CA ALA A 299 3.79 -13.04 -21.63
C ALA A 299 2.60 -13.95 -22.02
N GLU A 300 2.89 -15.23 -22.14
CA GLU A 300 1.91 -16.27 -22.45
C GLU A 300 1.12 -16.65 -21.19
N PRO A 301 -0.23 -16.56 -21.18
CA PRO A 301 -1.05 -16.97 -20.04
C PRO A 301 -1.02 -18.50 -19.86
N LEU A 302 -0.78 -18.96 -18.64
CA LEU A 302 -0.76 -20.39 -18.26
C LEU A 302 -2.02 -20.83 -17.52
N THR A 303 -2.72 -19.93 -16.85
CA THR A 303 -3.99 -20.24 -16.20
C THR A 303 -5.16 -19.90 -17.11
N PRO A 304 -6.22 -20.74 -17.15
CA PRO A 304 -7.43 -20.38 -17.85
C PRO A 304 -8.06 -19.14 -17.25
N MET A 305 -8.56 -18.27 -18.11
CA MET A 305 -9.22 -17.05 -17.65
C MET A 305 -10.54 -17.38 -16.96
N PRO A 306 -10.75 -16.99 -15.70
CA PRO A 306 -11.97 -17.31 -14.96
C PRO A 306 -13.21 -16.79 -15.68
N ALA A 307 -14.23 -17.64 -15.84
CA ALA A 307 -15.44 -17.29 -16.60
C ALA A 307 -16.41 -16.36 -15.83
N GLY A 308 -16.29 -16.23 -14.51
CA GLY A 308 -17.33 -15.60 -13.69
C GLY A 308 -16.85 -14.60 -12.63
N ASN A 309 -15.88 -14.96 -11.84
CA ASN A 309 -15.48 -14.18 -10.66
C ASN A 309 -14.09 -13.60 -10.82
N TYR A 310 -13.88 -12.40 -10.25
CA TYR A 310 -12.54 -11.82 -10.14
C TYR A 310 -11.65 -12.76 -9.33
N THR A 311 -10.54 -13.17 -9.92
CA THR A 311 -9.62 -14.16 -9.36
C THR A 311 -8.21 -13.61 -9.37
N THR A 312 -7.49 -13.82 -8.29
CA THR A 312 -6.10 -13.40 -8.13
C THR A 312 -5.21 -14.59 -7.88
N TYR A 313 -4.22 -14.79 -8.75
CA TYR A 313 -3.09 -15.67 -8.52
C TYR A 313 -1.87 -14.82 -8.20
N GLN A 314 -1.23 -15.07 -7.06
CA GLN A 314 -0.08 -14.32 -6.61
C GLN A 314 1.10 -15.25 -6.38
N TRP A 315 2.31 -14.70 -6.55
CA TRP A 315 3.57 -15.33 -6.23
C TRP A 315 3.73 -16.72 -6.86
N PRO A 316 3.67 -16.83 -8.19
CA PRO A 316 3.96 -18.11 -8.83
C PRO A 316 5.34 -18.59 -8.43
N LEU A 317 5.45 -19.87 -8.10
CA LEU A 317 6.69 -20.49 -7.64
C LEU A 317 6.87 -21.82 -8.37
N PRO A 318 7.90 -21.99 -9.20
CA PRO A 318 8.16 -23.25 -9.86
C PRO A 318 8.31 -24.40 -8.84
N LEU A 319 7.58 -25.49 -9.05
CA LEU A 319 7.74 -26.72 -8.29
C LEU A 319 8.68 -27.69 -9.04
N ASP A 320 8.53 -27.72 -10.34
CA ASP A 320 9.35 -28.48 -11.31
C ASP A 320 9.22 -27.84 -12.72
N ALA A 321 9.67 -28.54 -13.74
CA ALA A 321 9.65 -28.09 -15.13
C ALA A 321 8.24 -27.98 -15.75
N ALA A 322 7.21 -28.59 -15.14
CA ALA A 322 5.85 -28.66 -15.65
C ALA A 322 4.78 -28.20 -14.66
N SER A 323 5.16 -27.84 -13.44
CA SER A 323 4.20 -27.40 -12.43
C SER A 323 4.69 -26.22 -11.60
N ALA A 324 3.73 -25.41 -11.14
CA ALA A 324 3.97 -24.25 -10.30
C ALA A 324 2.99 -24.24 -9.11
N LEU A 325 3.43 -23.66 -7.99
CA LEU A 325 2.56 -23.25 -6.88
C LEU A 325 2.14 -21.80 -7.10
N ALA A 326 0.90 -21.47 -6.76
CA ALA A 326 0.45 -20.08 -6.65
C ALA A 326 -0.51 -19.90 -5.48
N LEU A 327 -0.52 -18.71 -4.87
CA LEU A 327 -1.56 -18.32 -3.92
C LEU A 327 -2.77 -17.84 -4.70
N LYS A 328 -3.90 -18.57 -4.58
CA LYS A 328 -5.17 -18.22 -5.22
C LYS A 328 -6.12 -17.58 -4.23
N THR A 329 -6.72 -16.48 -4.64
CA THR A 329 -7.76 -15.76 -3.90
C THR A 329 -8.91 -15.41 -4.84
N ASP A 330 -10.12 -15.65 -4.40
CA ASP A 330 -11.35 -15.28 -5.11
C ASP A 330 -12.47 -14.96 -4.11
N TYR A 331 -13.67 -14.63 -4.61
CA TYR A 331 -14.81 -14.30 -3.74
C TYR A 331 -15.59 -15.53 -3.24
N ASP A 332 -15.26 -16.74 -3.71
CA ASP A 332 -16.01 -17.95 -3.38
C ASP A 332 -15.35 -18.78 -2.27
N ARG A 333 -14.02 -18.70 -2.14
CA ARG A 333 -13.25 -19.56 -1.23
C ARG A 333 -12.13 -18.80 -0.51
N PRO A 334 -11.72 -19.24 0.68
CA PRO A 334 -10.56 -18.68 1.35
C PRO A 334 -9.28 -18.78 0.54
N SER A 335 -8.29 -17.94 0.88
CA SER A 335 -6.95 -17.99 0.29
C SER A 335 -6.34 -19.38 0.42
N ARG A 336 -5.73 -19.86 -0.64
CA ARG A 336 -5.20 -21.21 -0.72
C ARG A 336 -4.02 -21.33 -1.66
N PHE A 337 -3.09 -22.21 -1.36
CA PHE A 337 -2.09 -22.64 -2.32
C PHE A 337 -2.68 -23.66 -3.28
N VAL A 338 -2.47 -23.42 -4.56
CA VAL A 338 -2.82 -24.33 -5.63
C VAL A 338 -1.57 -24.78 -6.38
N ARG A 339 -1.52 -26.04 -6.78
CA ARG A 339 -0.59 -26.56 -7.78
C ARG A 339 -1.23 -26.35 -9.14
N LEU A 340 -0.49 -25.77 -10.06
CA LEU A 340 -0.88 -25.50 -11.43
C LEU A 340 -0.04 -26.36 -12.37
N ASP A 341 -0.65 -27.16 -13.24
CA ASP A 341 0.02 -27.74 -14.42
C ASP A 341 0.22 -26.61 -15.45
N THR A 342 1.48 -26.34 -15.78
CA THR A 342 1.83 -25.20 -16.65
C THR A 342 1.52 -25.43 -18.14
N ARG A 343 1.16 -26.65 -18.54
CA ARG A 343 0.81 -26.99 -19.92
C ARG A 343 -0.70 -27.02 -20.15
N THR A 344 -1.46 -27.53 -19.18
CA THR A 344 -2.91 -27.69 -19.28
C THR A 344 -3.69 -26.56 -18.62
N GLY A 345 -3.07 -25.85 -17.67
CA GLY A 345 -3.74 -24.88 -16.83
C GLY A 345 -4.63 -25.50 -15.75
N GLU A 346 -4.63 -26.82 -15.60
CA GLU A 346 -5.38 -27.50 -14.54
C GLU A 346 -4.78 -27.19 -13.17
N GLU A 347 -5.66 -27.07 -12.15
CA GLU A 347 -5.25 -26.74 -10.80
C GLU A 347 -5.74 -27.73 -9.75
N GLU A 348 -4.91 -27.98 -8.75
CA GLU A 348 -5.22 -28.77 -7.56
C GLU A 348 -4.99 -27.91 -6.30
N VAL A 349 -5.94 -27.92 -5.36
CA VAL A 349 -5.78 -27.26 -4.07
C VAL A 349 -4.85 -28.09 -3.18
N ILE A 350 -3.72 -27.51 -2.77
CA ILE A 350 -2.80 -28.18 -1.84
C ILE A 350 -3.23 -27.93 -0.40
N CYS A 351 -3.42 -26.68 -0.01
CA CYS A 351 -3.87 -26.32 1.34
C CYS A 351 -4.50 -24.94 1.38
N TYR A 352 -5.31 -24.68 2.39
CA TYR A 352 -5.80 -23.35 2.75
C TYR A 352 -4.79 -22.63 3.61
N THR A 353 -4.67 -21.32 3.44
CA THR A 353 -3.72 -20.47 4.17
C THR A 353 -4.45 -19.45 5.04
N GLY A 354 -3.73 -18.85 5.99
CA GLY A 354 -4.13 -17.59 6.61
C GLY A 354 -3.85 -16.40 5.69
N ALA A 355 -3.74 -15.23 6.29
CA ALA A 355 -3.34 -14.02 5.57
C ALA A 355 -1.82 -14.06 5.31
N VAL A 356 -1.43 -14.57 4.16
CA VAL A 356 -0.03 -14.63 3.73
C VAL A 356 0.53 -13.21 3.62
N SER A 357 1.67 -12.95 4.25
CA SER A 357 2.25 -11.61 4.34
C SER A 357 3.35 -11.36 3.32
N THR A 358 4.20 -12.37 3.04
CA THR A 358 5.25 -12.26 2.03
C THR A 358 5.31 -13.49 1.15
N ARG A 359 5.95 -13.33 -0.01
CA ARG A 359 6.05 -14.35 -1.04
C ARG A 359 6.54 -15.70 -0.51
N PRO A 360 6.00 -16.83 -0.99
CA PRO A 360 6.54 -18.15 -0.69
C PRO A 360 7.87 -18.39 -1.41
N ALA A 361 8.67 -19.29 -0.86
CA ALA A 361 9.89 -19.78 -1.47
C ALA A 361 10.06 -21.29 -1.18
N MET A 362 10.80 -22.00 -2.02
CA MET A 362 10.95 -23.45 -1.91
C MET A 362 12.41 -23.88 -2.06
N ALA A 363 12.79 -24.86 -1.26
CA ALA A 363 13.98 -25.69 -1.48
C ALA A 363 13.73 -27.10 -0.93
N GLY A 364 14.27 -28.11 -1.59
CA GLY A 364 14.22 -29.49 -1.12
C GLY A 364 12.79 -30.03 -0.90
N GLY A 365 11.82 -29.63 -1.73
CA GLY A 365 10.42 -30.07 -1.59
C GLY A 365 9.66 -29.44 -0.42
N ARG A 366 10.24 -28.45 0.26
CA ARG A 366 9.60 -27.70 1.35
C ARG A 366 9.33 -26.27 0.91
N VAL A 367 8.08 -25.82 1.06
CA VAL A 367 7.63 -24.46 0.82
C VAL A 367 7.60 -23.69 2.13
N TRP A 368 8.16 -22.48 2.10
CA TRP A 368 8.20 -21.53 3.22
C TRP A 368 7.43 -20.28 2.85
N TRP A 369 6.67 -19.71 3.82
CA TRP A 369 5.97 -18.42 3.69
C TRP A 369 5.78 -17.77 5.05
N THR A 370 5.19 -16.59 5.07
CA THR A 370 4.83 -15.91 6.32
C THR A 370 3.36 -15.53 6.33
N GLU A 371 2.75 -15.54 7.51
CA GLU A 371 1.34 -15.19 7.71
C GLU A 371 1.16 -14.19 8.85
N TYR A 372 0.22 -13.27 8.70
CA TYR A 372 -0.20 -12.43 9.81
C TYR A 372 -0.96 -13.24 10.87
N ARG A 373 -0.58 -13.03 12.13
CA ARG A 373 -1.22 -13.66 13.28
C ARG A 373 -1.56 -12.60 14.32
N ARG A 374 -2.86 -12.39 14.53
CA ARG A 374 -3.37 -11.47 15.55
C ARG A 374 -3.29 -12.09 16.94
N SER A 375 -2.94 -11.27 17.93
CA SER A 375 -3.03 -11.66 19.34
C SER A 375 -4.50 -11.86 19.71
N LYS A 376 -4.75 -12.84 20.61
CA LYS A 376 -6.07 -13.04 21.23
C LYS A 376 -6.31 -12.07 22.39
N LEU A 377 -5.26 -11.41 22.89
CA LEU A 377 -5.30 -10.59 24.10
C LEU A 377 -5.18 -9.10 23.82
N PHE A 378 -4.44 -8.71 22.77
CA PHE A 378 -4.14 -7.31 22.49
C PHE A 378 -4.54 -6.95 21.07
N GLU A 379 -5.40 -5.94 20.91
CA GLU A 379 -5.92 -5.50 19.63
C GLU A 379 -4.81 -5.02 18.68
N GLN A 380 -3.85 -4.26 19.23
CA GLN A 380 -2.74 -3.67 18.47
C GLN A 380 -1.54 -4.62 18.34
N ARG A 381 -1.70 -5.90 18.62
CA ARG A 381 -0.62 -6.87 18.48
C ARG A 381 -0.89 -7.86 17.35
N VAL A 382 -0.19 -7.64 16.24
CA VAL A 382 -0.17 -8.52 15.07
C VAL A 382 1.28 -8.88 14.77
N ASN A 383 1.56 -10.17 14.57
CA ASN A 383 2.89 -10.63 14.20
C ASN A 383 2.88 -11.23 12.80
N SER A 384 4.02 -11.23 12.11
CA SER A 384 4.25 -12.02 10.91
C SER A 384 4.97 -13.31 11.33
N GLN A 385 4.29 -14.44 11.12
CA GLN A 385 4.74 -15.76 11.56
C GLN A 385 5.33 -16.54 10.40
N LEU A 386 6.55 -17.08 10.58
CA LEU A 386 7.17 -17.99 9.62
C LEU A 386 6.45 -19.35 9.62
N CYS A 387 6.05 -19.79 8.44
CA CYS A 387 5.34 -21.04 8.18
C CYS A 387 6.07 -21.89 7.14
N TYR A 388 5.83 -23.18 7.15
CA TYR A 388 6.30 -24.10 6.13
C TYR A 388 5.33 -25.27 5.92
N MET A 389 5.44 -25.94 4.79
CA MET A 389 4.86 -27.25 4.53
C MET A 389 5.80 -28.08 3.65
N ASP A 390 5.78 -29.38 3.85
CA ASP A 390 6.39 -30.33 2.93
C ASP A 390 5.37 -30.64 1.82
N LEU A 391 5.76 -30.54 0.56
CA LEU A 391 4.84 -30.78 -0.58
C LEU A 391 4.26 -32.19 -0.60
N ALA A 392 4.96 -33.14 0.01
CA ALA A 392 4.52 -34.53 0.08
C ALA A 392 3.27 -34.73 0.92
N ASP A 393 3.06 -33.91 1.96
CA ASP A 393 1.88 -34.03 2.85
C ASP A 393 0.93 -32.84 2.81
N GLY A 394 1.35 -31.70 2.22
CA GLY A 394 0.55 -30.49 2.07
C GLY A 394 0.09 -29.86 3.39
N THR A 395 0.70 -30.25 4.53
CA THR A 395 0.25 -29.81 5.86
C THR A 395 1.00 -28.56 6.33
N PRO A 396 0.32 -27.41 6.51
CA PRO A 396 0.94 -26.20 7.03
C PRO A 396 1.41 -26.34 8.48
N ARG A 397 2.63 -25.88 8.75
CA ARG A 397 3.25 -25.87 10.09
C ARG A 397 3.83 -24.49 10.38
N MET A 398 3.81 -24.09 11.66
CA MET A 398 4.44 -22.84 12.11
C MET A 398 5.79 -23.12 12.74
N VAL A 399 6.76 -22.27 12.48
CA VAL A 399 8.05 -22.30 13.16
C VAL A 399 7.90 -21.61 14.52
N VAL A 400 8.00 -22.39 15.60
CA VAL A 400 7.81 -21.88 16.97
C VAL A 400 8.92 -20.87 17.33
N GLY A 401 8.54 -19.78 17.98
CA GLY A 401 9.47 -18.76 18.48
C GLY A 401 9.94 -17.75 17.42
N ARG A 402 9.52 -17.88 16.17
CA ARG A 402 9.85 -16.93 15.11
C ARG A 402 8.68 -15.99 14.87
N ARG A 403 8.88 -14.71 15.16
CA ARG A 403 7.87 -13.64 15.00
C ARG A 403 8.45 -12.50 14.18
N ASN A 404 7.57 -11.81 13.45
CA ASN A 404 7.91 -10.70 12.57
C ASN A 404 8.95 -11.09 11.50
N ALA A 405 8.87 -12.32 11.03
CA ALA A 405 9.66 -12.82 9.90
C ALA A 405 9.05 -12.41 8.57
N LEU A 406 9.89 -12.08 7.61
CA LEU A 406 9.55 -11.67 6.25
C LEU A 406 10.45 -12.37 5.25
N TYR A 407 9.97 -12.54 4.02
CA TYR A 407 10.75 -12.96 2.85
C TYR A 407 11.58 -14.23 3.10
N PRO A 408 10.96 -15.35 3.54
CA PRO A 408 11.69 -16.59 3.71
C PRO A 408 12.40 -16.97 2.42
N THR A 409 13.68 -17.29 2.55
CA THR A 409 14.57 -17.55 1.41
C THR A 409 15.43 -18.77 1.72
N PRO A 410 14.92 -19.98 1.40
CA PRO A 410 15.69 -21.19 1.56
C PRO A 410 16.77 -21.32 0.49
N SER A 411 17.89 -21.90 0.87
CA SER A 411 18.96 -22.38 0.00
C SER A 411 19.14 -23.89 0.22
N GLU A 412 20.13 -24.50 -0.41
CA GLU A 412 20.44 -25.92 -0.21
C GLU A 412 20.77 -26.23 1.25
N ASP A 413 21.55 -25.36 1.93
CA ASP A 413 22.13 -25.61 3.25
C ASP A 413 21.54 -24.76 4.37
N ALA A 414 20.68 -23.80 4.08
CA ALA A 414 20.16 -22.86 5.06
C ALA A 414 18.78 -22.33 4.67
N VAL A 415 18.12 -21.77 5.66
CA VAL A 415 16.94 -20.91 5.44
C VAL A 415 17.25 -19.53 5.99
N ALA A 416 17.03 -18.50 5.18
CA ALA A 416 17.18 -17.12 5.59
C ALA A 416 15.80 -16.41 5.63
N TRP A 417 15.70 -15.37 6.45
CA TRP A 417 14.53 -14.47 6.51
C TRP A 417 14.97 -13.10 7.03
N VAL A 418 14.11 -12.13 6.85
CA VAL A 418 14.26 -10.80 7.45
C VAL A 418 13.42 -10.75 8.71
N GLU A 419 13.97 -10.28 9.83
CA GLU A 419 13.23 -9.95 11.05
C GLU A 419 13.07 -8.44 11.16
N TYR A 420 11.85 -7.99 11.44
CA TYR A 420 11.59 -6.61 11.84
C TYR A 420 11.47 -6.55 13.37
N ASN A 421 12.28 -5.70 13.97
CA ASN A 421 12.35 -5.56 15.42
C ASN A 421 11.46 -4.41 15.91
N PRO A 422 10.93 -4.49 17.15
CA PRO A 422 10.08 -3.43 17.71
C PRO A 422 10.77 -2.05 17.81
N ASP A 423 12.09 -1.99 17.75
CA ASP A 423 12.87 -0.73 17.72
C ASP A 423 12.93 -0.09 16.33
N GLY A 424 12.28 -0.67 15.35
CA GLY A 424 12.23 -0.18 13.97
C GLY A 424 13.41 -0.58 13.10
N ARG A 425 14.23 -1.54 13.53
CA ARG A 425 15.38 -2.06 12.78
C ARG A 425 15.05 -3.38 12.12
N TYR A 426 15.72 -3.65 11.00
CA TYR A 426 15.69 -4.93 10.34
C TYR A 426 16.97 -5.73 10.65
N THR A 427 16.83 -7.04 10.64
CA THR A 427 17.95 -7.98 10.77
C THR A 427 17.75 -9.10 9.77
N VAL A 428 18.74 -9.42 8.97
CA VAL A 428 18.72 -10.63 8.15
C VAL A 428 19.28 -11.79 8.97
N VAL A 429 18.50 -12.86 9.05
CA VAL A 429 18.85 -14.07 9.78
C VAL A 429 19.07 -15.19 8.79
N VAL A 430 20.17 -15.93 8.93
CA VAL A 430 20.48 -17.12 8.16
C VAL A 430 20.69 -18.27 9.11
N GLN A 431 19.80 -19.26 9.07
CA GLN A 431 19.86 -20.46 9.89
C GLN A 431 20.31 -21.66 9.07
N GLY A 432 21.46 -22.22 9.40
CA GLY A 432 21.97 -23.46 8.80
C GLY A 432 21.20 -24.70 9.24
N LYS A 433 21.41 -25.82 8.54
CA LYS A 433 20.76 -27.12 8.81
C LYS A 433 20.96 -27.62 10.25
N GLU A 434 22.09 -27.32 10.86
CA GLU A 434 22.41 -27.71 12.25
C GLU A 434 21.83 -26.74 13.30
N GLY A 435 21.05 -25.75 12.87
CA GLY A 435 20.40 -24.77 13.75
C GLY A 435 21.27 -23.56 14.12
N ALA A 436 22.53 -23.51 13.71
CA ALA A 436 23.38 -22.34 13.92
C ALA A 436 22.85 -21.12 13.15
N GLU A 437 22.76 -19.98 13.82
CA GLU A 437 22.26 -18.73 13.23
C GLU A 437 23.40 -17.72 13.03
N LYS A 438 23.38 -17.08 11.87
CA LYS A 438 24.14 -15.85 11.60
C LYS A 438 23.13 -14.70 11.46
N ARG A 439 23.46 -13.56 12.03
CA ARG A 439 22.61 -12.37 12.03
C ARG A 439 23.37 -11.19 11.45
N PHE A 440 22.77 -10.54 10.47
CA PHE A 440 23.37 -9.40 9.75
C PHE A 440 22.52 -8.16 10.00
N ALA A 441 23.16 -7.11 10.49
CA ALA A 441 22.52 -5.82 10.66
C ALA A 441 22.27 -5.18 9.28
N THR A 442 21.15 -4.48 9.18
CA THR A 442 20.84 -3.65 8.00
C THR A 442 21.27 -2.20 8.24
N PRO A 443 21.44 -1.39 7.19
CA PRO A 443 21.76 0.02 7.36
C PRO A 443 20.76 0.73 8.25
N ASP A 444 21.24 1.64 9.09
CA ASP A 444 20.38 2.44 9.96
C ASP A 444 19.35 3.23 9.14
N ARG A 445 18.12 3.27 9.63
CA ARG A 445 17.00 4.01 9.02
C ARG A 445 16.59 3.51 7.62
N SER A 446 16.99 2.30 7.26
CA SER A 446 16.55 1.63 6.04
C SER A 446 15.37 0.70 6.29
N GLU A 447 14.66 0.38 5.22
CA GLU A 447 13.58 -0.60 5.15
C GLU A 447 13.99 -1.70 4.19
N ILE A 448 13.62 -2.96 4.49
CA ILE A 448 13.95 -4.11 3.64
C ILE A 448 12.69 -4.64 2.98
N HIS A 449 12.64 -4.65 1.65
CA HIS A 449 11.48 -5.04 0.85
C HIS A 449 11.68 -6.30 0.01
N GLY A 450 12.67 -7.10 0.34
CA GLY A 450 12.93 -8.39 -0.32
C GLY A 450 14.23 -9.02 0.15
N LEU A 451 14.30 -10.35 0.04
CA LEU A 451 15.51 -11.14 0.27
C LEU A 451 15.54 -12.26 -0.75
N ALA A 452 16.64 -12.50 -1.41
CA ALA A 452 16.82 -13.57 -2.38
C ALA A 452 18.20 -14.21 -2.27
N TRP A 453 18.30 -15.51 -2.57
CA TRP A 453 19.55 -16.25 -2.69
C TRP A 453 19.86 -16.51 -4.15
N ASP A 454 21.10 -16.27 -4.57
CA ASP A 454 21.61 -16.61 -5.90
C ASP A 454 22.69 -17.69 -5.81
N ASP A 455 22.42 -18.83 -6.44
CA ASP A 455 23.30 -19.99 -6.42
C ASP A 455 24.62 -19.74 -7.18
N ALA A 456 24.58 -18.97 -8.27
CA ALA A 456 25.74 -18.72 -9.10
C ALA A 456 26.80 -17.86 -8.39
N THR A 457 26.36 -16.85 -7.64
CA THR A 457 27.24 -15.97 -6.86
C THR A 457 27.40 -16.41 -5.41
N ARG A 458 26.62 -17.44 -4.98
CA ARG A 458 26.52 -17.91 -3.59
C ARG A 458 26.31 -16.76 -2.60
N GLY A 459 25.36 -15.87 -2.91
CA GLY A 459 25.11 -14.64 -2.15
C GLY A 459 23.64 -14.38 -1.87
N TYR A 460 23.37 -13.74 -0.72
CA TYR A 460 22.07 -13.17 -0.41
C TYR A 460 21.99 -11.72 -0.88
N TYR A 461 20.86 -11.37 -1.48
CA TYR A 461 20.56 -10.04 -2.00
C TYR A 461 19.27 -9.51 -1.39
N VAL A 462 19.20 -8.18 -1.20
CA VAL A 462 18.04 -7.49 -0.62
C VAL A 462 17.64 -6.29 -1.45
N ILE A 463 16.35 -5.92 -1.40
CA ILE A 463 15.90 -4.57 -1.77
C ILE A 463 15.91 -3.73 -0.50
N VAL A 464 16.56 -2.60 -0.56
CA VAL A 464 16.67 -1.62 0.52
C VAL A 464 16.00 -0.33 0.10
N THR A 465 15.23 0.29 1.00
CA THR A 465 14.71 1.65 0.84
C THR A 465 15.29 2.53 1.94
N ASP A 466 15.83 3.66 1.56
CA ASP A 466 16.25 4.73 2.45
C ASP A 466 15.94 6.11 1.86
N ASP A 467 16.55 7.15 2.41
CA ASP A 467 16.36 8.51 1.90
C ASP A 467 16.86 8.74 0.47
N SER A 468 17.65 7.82 -0.12
CA SER A 468 18.11 7.90 -1.51
C SER A 468 17.17 7.19 -2.50
N GLY A 469 16.13 6.53 -2.01
CA GLY A 469 15.22 5.71 -2.80
C GLY A 469 15.45 4.21 -2.59
N MET A 470 15.15 3.39 -3.60
CA MET A 470 15.35 1.94 -3.58
C MET A 470 16.65 1.53 -4.28
N TRP A 471 17.30 0.51 -3.73
CA TRP A 471 18.54 -0.05 -4.28
C TRP A 471 18.70 -1.53 -3.93
N PHE A 472 19.53 -2.25 -4.70
CA PHE A 472 19.91 -3.62 -4.39
C PHE A 472 21.14 -3.64 -3.51
N GLY A 473 21.08 -4.43 -2.43
CA GLY A 473 22.19 -4.72 -1.53
C GLY A 473 22.58 -6.19 -1.59
N ARG A 474 23.87 -6.49 -1.37
CA ARG A 474 24.38 -7.83 -1.10
C ARG A 474 24.71 -7.96 0.37
N ILE A 475 24.37 -9.10 0.95
CA ILE A 475 24.77 -9.43 2.32
C ILE A 475 26.16 -10.07 2.25
N ASP A 476 27.13 -9.44 2.90
CA ASP A 476 28.51 -9.89 2.93
C ASP A 476 29.16 -9.49 4.26
N GLY A 477 30.11 -10.32 4.74
CA GLY A 477 30.89 -10.05 5.93
C GLY A 477 30.06 -9.69 7.16
N ASP A 478 29.90 -8.42 7.42
CA ASP A 478 29.29 -7.83 8.61
C ASP A 478 27.93 -7.11 8.36
N GLY A 479 27.49 -7.01 7.09
CA GLY A 479 26.27 -6.28 6.82
C GLY A 479 25.76 -6.31 5.39
N VAL A 480 25.07 -5.25 5.00
CA VAL A 480 24.49 -5.05 3.67
C VAL A 480 25.33 -4.02 2.90
N HIS A 481 25.84 -4.42 1.75
CA HIS A 481 26.66 -3.58 0.88
C HIS A 481 25.94 -3.25 -0.43
N PRO A 482 25.98 -1.99 -0.90
CA PRO A 482 25.26 -1.59 -2.11
C PRO A 482 25.75 -2.31 -3.38
N VAL A 483 24.81 -2.85 -4.13
CA VAL A 483 25.02 -3.38 -5.49
C VAL A 483 24.67 -2.31 -6.52
N THR A 484 23.63 -1.52 -6.28
CA THR A 484 23.24 -0.38 -7.12
C THR A 484 23.18 0.90 -6.30
N GLU A 485 23.14 2.04 -6.96
CA GLU A 485 22.82 3.30 -6.33
C GLU A 485 21.31 3.38 -6.04
N GLY A 486 20.93 4.21 -5.07
CA GLY A 486 19.53 4.48 -4.74
C GLY A 486 18.85 5.27 -5.85
N ALA A 487 17.65 4.83 -6.21
CA ALA A 487 16.83 5.50 -7.21
C ALA A 487 15.36 5.59 -6.74
N TYR A 488 14.69 6.66 -7.15
CA TYR A 488 13.26 6.81 -6.88
C TYR A 488 12.45 6.04 -7.93
N ILE A 489 12.67 4.73 -7.96
CA ILE A 489 11.97 3.75 -8.81
C ILE A 489 11.49 2.62 -7.90
N THR A 490 10.22 2.27 -7.96
CA THR A 490 9.68 1.17 -7.16
C THR A 490 10.21 -0.16 -7.68
N LEU A 491 10.84 -0.92 -6.78
CA LEU A 491 11.33 -2.28 -6.98
C LEU A 491 10.52 -3.22 -6.07
N SER A 492 10.11 -4.37 -6.56
CA SER A 492 9.27 -5.29 -5.79
C SER A 492 9.57 -6.76 -6.10
N ASN A 493 9.18 -7.65 -5.18
CA ASN A 493 9.15 -9.11 -5.40
C ASN A 493 10.50 -9.71 -5.85
N LEU A 494 11.59 -9.35 -5.16
CA LEU A 494 12.95 -9.80 -5.47
C LEU A 494 13.07 -11.34 -5.50
N ARG A 495 13.66 -11.85 -6.57
CA ARG A 495 14.15 -13.22 -6.76
C ARG A 495 15.56 -13.19 -7.31
N ALA A 496 16.28 -14.30 -7.23
CA ALA A 496 17.60 -14.41 -7.82
C ALA A 496 17.81 -15.82 -8.41
N GLY A 497 18.69 -15.92 -9.36
CA GLY A 497 19.09 -17.18 -9.97
C GLY A 497 20.00 -16.97 -11.19
N GLY A 498 21.01 -17.82 -11.37
CA GLY A 498 21.89 -17.78 -12.52
C GLY A 498 22.72 -16.51 -12.66
N GLY A 499 23.03 -15.82 -11.57
CA GLY A 499 23.76 -14.55 -11.58
C GLY A 499 22.92 -13.34 -11.95
N ARG A 500 21.59 -13.45 -11.88
CA ARG A 500 20.64 -12.36 -12.13
C ARG A 500 19.69 -12.16 -10.96
N LEU A 501 19.30 -10.90 -10.70
CA LEU A 501 18.20 -10.53 -9.83
C LEU A 501 16.95 -10.30 -10.70
N TYR A 502 15.82 -10.87 -10.30
CA TYR A 502 14.52 -10.72 -10.96
C TYR A 502 13.58 -9.96 -10.05
N PHE A 503 12.85 -8.99 -10.58
CA PHE A 503 12.00 -8.09 -9.77
C PHE A 503 10.94 -7.41 -10.62
N GLY A 504 9.90 -6.86 -9.98
CA GLY A 504 8.99 -5.91 -10.60
C GLY A 504 9.58 -4.51 -10.56
N SER A 505 9.45 -3.76 -11.64
CA SER A 505 9.95 -2.37 -11.74
C SER A 505 9.01 -1.50 -12.55
N ILE A 506 8.96 -0.20 -12.21
CA ILE A 506 8.23 0.82 -12.96
C ILE A 506 9.15 1.67 -13.85
N ALA A 507 10.40 1.28 -14.04
CA ALA A 507 11.40 2.05 -14.77
C ALA A 507 11.02 2.35 -16.23
N SER A 508 10.25 1.46 -16.85
CA SER A 508 9.70 1.64 -18.21
C SER A 508 8.47 2.55 -18.28
N GLY A 509 7.95 3.01 -17.14
CA GLY A 509 6.69 3.74 -17.01
C GLY A 509 5.46 2.86 -16.89
N ARG A 510 5.62 1.54 -16.83
CA ARG A 510 4.60 0.51 -16.55
C ARG A 510 5.12 -0.43 -15.47
N ASP A 511 4.22 -1.19 -14.85
CA ASP A 511 4.64 -2.30 -13.97
C ASP A 511 5.06 -3.47 -14.85
N GLU A 512 6.35 -3.76 -14.90
CA GLU A 512 6.90 -4.82 -15.75
C GLU A 512 7.90 -5.69 -14.99
N ALA A 513 8.09 -6.91 -15.49
CA ALA A 513 9.12 -7.82 -15.00
C ALA A 513 10.49 -7.40 -15.56
N HIS A 514 11.46 -7.26 -14.69
CA HIS A 514 12.83 -6.87 -14.98
C HIS A 514 13.83 -7.87 -14.43
N CYS A 515 15.05 -7.83 -14.96
CA CYS A 515 16.20 -8.46 -14.32
C CYS A 515 17.42 -7.54 -14.33
N PHE A 516 18.27 -7.73 -13.32
CA PHE A 516 19.57 -7.07 -13.22
C PHE A 516 20.67 -8.14 -13.27
N ASP A 517 21.53 -8.05 -14.26
CA ASP A 517 22.67 -8.95 -14.43
C ASP A 517 23.82 -8.52 -13.52
N LEU A 518 24.16 -9.36 -12.56
CA LEU A 518 25.17 -9.09 -11.53
C LEU A 518 26.58 -8.96 -12.08
N LYS A 519 26.90 -9.63 -13.21
CA LYS A 519 28.20 -9.58 -13.85
C LYS A 519 28.39 -8.32 -14.67
N THR A 520 27.41 -7.99 -15.53
CA THR A 520 27.50 -6.83 -16.42
C THR A 520 27.03 -5.55 -15.76
N ARG A 521 26.33 -5.65 -14.60
CA ARG A 521 25.71 -4.55 -13.86
C ARG A 521 24.71 -3.75 -14.70
N ARG A 522 23.94 -4.45 -15.54
CA ARG A 522 22.93 -3.86 -16.41
C ARG A 522 21.55 -4.39 -16.07
N GLU A 523 20.58 -3.48 -16.15
CA GLU A 523 19.17 -3.79 -16.01
C GLU A 523 18.53 -4.03 -17.38
N TYR A 524 17.68 -5.03 -17.45
CA TYR A 524 16.91 -5.40 -18.63
C TYR A 524 15.44 -5.57 -18.26
N ARG A 525 14.56 -5.19 -19.17
CA ARG A 525 13.14 -5.48 -19.12
C ARG A 525 12.91 -6.87 -19.75
N ILE A 526 12.08 -7.68 -19.11
CA ILE A 526 11.72 -9.03 -19.57
C ILE A 526 10.38 -8.99 -20.32
N THR A 527 9.42 -8.23 -19.81
CA THR A 527 8.07 -8.20 -20.37
C THR A 527 7.73 -6.87 -21.01
N THR A 528 6.76 -6.91 -21.92
CA THR A 528 5.96 -5.77 -22.35
C THR A 528 4.52 -6.06 -21.97
N SER A 529 3.85 -5.14 -21.27
CA SER A 529 2.50 -5.38 -20.81
C SER A 529 1.58 -4.17 -20.95
N ALA A 530 0.33 -4.42 -21.39
CA ALA A 530 -0.70 -3.40 -21.48
C ALA A 530 -1.13 -2.90 -20.08
N TYR A 531 -1.27 -3.82 -19.13
CA TYR A 531 -1.77 -3.52 -17.79
C TYR A 531 -0.77 -3.78 -16.68
N GLY A 532 0.17 -4.66 -16.85
CA GLY A 532 1.23 -4.92 -15.89
C GLY A 532 1.62 -6.38 -15.77
N SER A 533 2.90 -6.61 -15.47
CA SER A 533 3.50 -7.91 -15.20
C SER A 533 4.25 -7.85 -13.88
N PHE A 534 3.93 -8.76 -12.97
CA PHE A 534 4.33 -8.70 -11.57
C PHE A 534 4.97 -9.99 -11.10
N MET A 535 5.71 -9.95 -10.00
CA MET A 535 6.16 -11.12 -9.25
C MET A 535 6.97 -12.13 -10.09
N PRO A 536 7.98 -11.68 -10.86
CA PRO A 536 8.76 -12.57 -11.69
C PRO A 536 9.59 -13.57 -10.87
N VAL A 537 9.65 -14.81 -11.35
CA VAL A 537 10.51 -15.85 -10.78
C VAL A 537 11.18 -16.66 -11.89
N PRO A 538 12.50 -16.86 -11.85
CA PRO A 538 13.20 -17.64 -12.87
C PRO A 538 12.72 -19.08 -12.90
N TRP A 539 12.54 -19.62 -14.09
CA TRP A 539 12.02 -20.95 -14.32
C TRP A 539 12.68 -21.58 -15.56
N ARG A 540 12.94 -22.86 -15.49
CA ARG A 540 13.35 -23.67 -16.64
C ARG A 540 12.21 -24.63 -16.94
N ASP A 541 11.60 -24.48 -18.14
CA ASP A 541 10.44 -25.27 -18.54
C ASP A 541 10.78 -26.71 -18.94
N GLY A 542 9.77 -27.50 -19.30
CA GLY A 542 9.89 -28.90 -19.70
C GLY A 542 10.69 -29.11 -20.99
N GLU A 543 10.92 -28.08 -21.80
CA GLU A 543 11.76 -28.07 -22.99
C GLU A 543 13.19 -27.59 -22.71
N GLY A 544 13.48 -27.24 -21.46
CA GLY A 544 14.78 -26.74 -21.00
C GLY A 544 15.03 -25.27 -21.31
N ARG A 545 14.02 -24.51 -21.76
CA ARG A 545 14.15 -23.06 -22.06
C ARG A 545 14.25 -22.25 -20.77
N GLU A 546 15.03 -21.19 -20.79
CA GLU A 546 15.08 -20.20 -19.71
C GLU A 546 13.88 -19.25 -19.85
N ARG A 547 12.98 -19.33 -18.90
CA ARG A 547 11.76 -18.50 -18.82
C ARG A 547 11.62 -17.88 -17.44
N VAL A 548 10.67 -16.99 -17.32
CA VAL A 548 10.21 -16.40 -16.07
C VAL A 548 8.73 -16.70 -15.93
N LEU A 549 8.35 -17.31 -14.82
CA LEU A 549 6.95 -17.31 -14.37
C LEU A 549 6.66 -15.96 -13.72
N LEU A 550 5.48 -15.44 -13.95
CA LEU A 550 5.05 -14.14 -13.45
C LEU A 550 3.53 -14.09 -13.30
N THR A 551 3.06 -13.00 -12.76
CA THR A 551 1.64 -12.70 -12.70
C THR A 551 1.34 -11.55 -13.66
N ALA A 552 0.44 -11.75 -14.61
CA ALA A 552 -0.08 -10.72 -15.50
C ALA A 552 -1.49 -10.30 -15.07
N TYR A 553 -1.90 -9.08 -15.42
CA TYR A 553 -3.18 -8.51 -15.00
C TYR A 553 -4.12 -8.27 -16.18
N ASP A 554 -5.40 -8.58 -15.98
CA ASP A 554 -6.49 -8.13 -16.84
C ASP A 554 -7.74 -7.75 -16.03
N ARG A 555 -8.83 -7.39 -16.69
CA ARG A 555 -10.09 -6.99 -16.03
C ARG A 555 -10.71 -8.05 -15.12
N ARG A 556 -10.28 -9.31 -15.17
CA ARG A 556 -10.77 -10.45 -14.38
C ARG A 556 -9.84 -10.78 -13.22
N GLY A 557 -8.73 -10.08 -13.11
CA GLY A 557 -7.77 -10.22 -12.02
C GLY A 557 -6.37 -10.60 -12.48
N TYR A 558 -5.62 -11.16 -11.57
CA TYR A 558 -4.24 -11.59 -11.80
C TYR A 558 -4.21 -13.06 -12.19
N HIS A 559 -3.49 -13.40 -13.26
CA HIS A 559 -3.32 -14.75 -13.76
C HIS A 559 -1.83 -15.12 -13.89
N VAL A 560 -1.51 -16.41 -13.80
CA VAL A 560 -0.12 -16.86 -14.00
C VAL A 560 0.19 -16.88 -15.50
N ALA A 561 1.35 -16.34 -15.85
CA ALA A 561 1.87 -16.28 -17.19
C ALA A 561 3.36 -16.63 -17.21
N ALA A 562 3.90 -16.92 -18.39
CA ALA A 562 5.32 -17.15 -18.61
C ALA A 562 5.86 -16.30 -19.76
N GLN A 563 7.14 -15.91 -19.65
CA GLN A 563 7.86 -15.15 -20.65
C GLN A 563 9.26 -15.72 -20.83
N ASP A 564 9.76 -15.75 -22.08
CA ASP A 564 11.12 -16.13 -22.36
C ASP A 564 12.10 -15.11 -21.76
N ALA A 565 13.19 -15.60 -21.18
CA ALA A 565 14.18 -14.79 -20.46
C ALA A 565 15.62 -15.14 -20.81
N ASP A 566 15.83 -15.80 -21.96
CA ASP A 566 17.16 -15.99 -22.53
C ASP A 566 17.78 -14.62 -22.91
N ALA A 567 19.07 -14.63 -23.20
CA ALA A 567 19.81 -13.38 -23.43
C ALA A 567 19.27 -12.56 -24.63
N ASP A 568 18.69 -13.24 -25.63
CA ASP A 568 18.19 -12.61 -26.86
C ASP A 568 16.78 -12.01 -26.65
N ALA A 569 16.04 -12.50 -25.65
CA ALA A 569 14.72 -11.99 -25.28
C ALA A 569 14.77 -10.75 -24.37
N LEU A 570 15.92 -10.44 -23.75
CA LEU A 570 16.07 -9.33 -22.82
C LEU A 570 16.16 -7.97 -23.55
N ILE A 571 15.35 -7.01 -23.10
CA ILE A 571 15.28 -5.67 -23.67
C ILE A 571 16.04 -4.70 -22.75
N PRO A 572 17.07 -3.96 -23.23
CA PRO A 572 17.70 -2.92 -22.43
C PRO A 572 16.68 -1.91 -21.90
N VAL A 573 16.78 -1.55 -20.63
CA VAL A 573 15.86 -0.60 -20.03
C VAL A 573 16.14 0.82 -20.54
N ALA A 574 15.13 1.43 -21.13
CA ALA A 574 15.07 2.87 -21.40
C ALA A 574 14.15 3.50 -20.36
N PRO A 575 14.67 4.24 -19.37
CA PRO A 575 13.83 4.89 -18.38
C PRO A 575 12.78 5.78 -19.04
N SER A 576 11.52 5.58 -18.70
CA SER A 576 10.39 6.33 -19.25
C SER A 576 9.40 6.67 -18.15
N LYS A 577 8.77 7.83 -18.29
CA LYS A 577 7.65 8.22 -17.44
C LYS A 577 6.41 8.30 -18.32
N LEU A 578 5.56 7.30 -18.23
CA LEU A 578 4.24 7.35 -18.86
C LEU A 578 3.26 8.05 -17.89
N PRO A 579 2.64 9.14 -18.31
CA PRO A 579 1.65 9.83 -17.48
C PRO A 579 0.33 9.05 -17.51
N LEU A 580 0.26 7.92 -16.80
CA LEU A 580 -0.95 7.07 -16.76
C LEU A 580 -2.12 7.75 -16.04
N ASN A 581 -1.84 8.76 -15.21
CA ASN A 581 -2.85 9.62 -14.60
C ASN A 581 -2.77 10.99 -15.26
N VAL A 582 -3.79 11.37 -16.02
CA VAL A 582 -3.86 12.66 -16.74
C VAL A 582 -3.75 13.84 -15.78
N VAL A 583 -4.32 13.67 -14.60
CA VAL A 583 -4.42 14.72 -13.60
C VAL A 583 -3.36 14.47 -12.53
N ASN A 584 -2.10 14.61 -12.90
CA ASN A 584 -1.01 14.64 -11.95
C ASN A 584 -0.92 16.04 -11.33
N PRO A 585 -0.96 16.16 -10.00
CA PRO A 585 -0.75 17.43 -9.35
C PRO A 585 0.67 17.91 -9.65
N ASP A 586 0.79 19.06 -10.32
CA ASP A 586 2.07 19.69 -10.54
C ASP A 586 2.54 20.33 -9.22
N ARG A 587 3.63 19.82 -8.66
CA ARG A 587 4.22 20.37 -7.43
C ARG A 587 4.55 21.86 -7.52
N LYS A 588 4.95 22.33 -8.68
CA LYS A 588 5.24 23.76 -8.92
C LYS A 588 3.99 24.62 -8.77
N ARG A 589 2.81 24.06 -9.08
CA ARG A 589 1.53 24.74 -8.90
C ARG A 589 1.21 25.00 -7.44
N TRP A 590 1.59 24.06 -6.54
CA TRP A 590 1.24 24.12 -5.14
C TRP A 590 2.30 24.77 -4.25
N ASP A 591 3.54 24.94 -4.75
CA ASP A 591 4.67 25.44 -3.98
C ASP A 591 4.82 24.72 -2.62
N VAL A 592 4.77 23.40 -2.66
CA VAL A 592 4.87 22.55 -1.46
C VAL A 592 6.23 21.89 -1.34
N VAL A 593 6.60 21.49 -0.12
CA VAL A 593 7.85 20.80 0.17
C VAL A 593 8.01 19.54 -0.70
N ASN A 594 9.19 19.34 -1.25
CA ASN A 594 9.55 18.14 -1.96
C ASN A 594 10.17 17.11 -1.03
N LEU A 595 9.42 16.08 -0.65
CA LEU A 595 9.87 15.02 0.26
C LEU A 595 11.04 14.21 -0.29
N ASP A 596 11.25 14.17 -1.61
CA ASP A 596 12.41 13.49 -2.19
C ASP A 596 13.73 14.11 -1.75
N THR A 597 13.74 15.39 -1.44
CA THR A 597 14.94 16.13 -1.00
C THR A 597 15.11 16.18 0.51
N VAL A 598 14.09 15.78 1.26
CA VAL A 598 14.12 15.82 2.72
C VAL A 598 14.95 14.64 3.24
N ARG A 599 15.96 14.97 4.05
CA ARG A 599 16.81 13.98 4.73
C ARG A 599 16.67 14.17 6.25
N PHE A 600 16.51 13.07 6.97
CA PHE A 600 16.46 13.17 8.43
C PHE A 600 17.80 13.63 8.99
N SER A 601 17.74 14.65 9.82
CA SER A 601 18.89 15.17 10.58
C SER A 601 18.58 15.08 12.08
N ALA A 602 19.41 14.35 12.82
CA ALA A 602 19.27 14.26 14.27
C ALA A 602 19.46 15.62 14.96
N VAL A 603 20.36 16.47 14.45
CA VAL A 603 20.60 17.81 14.96
C VAL A 603 19.40 18.72 14.74
N ASP A 604 18.82 18.68 13.53
CA ASP A 604 17.63 19.50 13.22
C ASP A 604 16.41 19.00 13.99
N SER A 605 16.29 17.69 14.22
CA SER A 605 15.24 17.12 15.06
C SER A 605 15.32 17.68 16.49
N LEU A 606 16.50 17.70 17.11
CA LEU A 606 16.70 18.26 18.45
C LEU A 606 16.37 19.75 18.49
N ARG A 607 16.81 20.54 17.51
CA ARG A 607 16.44 21.97 17.39
C ARG A 607 14.93 22.15 17.28
N GLN A 608 14.24 21.28 16.55
CA GLN A 608 12.79 21.30 16.43
C GLN A 608 12.07 20.92 17.72
N GLU A 609 12.67 20.10 18.58
CA GLU A 609 12.14 19.76 19.91
C GLU A 609 12.31 20.90 20.91
N GLY A 610 13.12 21.92 20.59
CA GLY A 610 13.39 23.05 21.47
C GLY A 610 14.42 22.74 22.56
N VAL A 611 15.32 21.80 22.30
CA VAL A 611 16.46 21.44 23.16
C VAL A 611 17.73 22.15 22.69
#